data_a1dfa22888cd75f0d820f8b03bd8bfd8
#
_entry.id   a1dfa22888cd75f0d820f8b03bd8bfd8
#
_cell.length_a   1.000
_cell.length_b   1.000
_cell.length_c   1.000
_cell.angle_alpha   90.00
_cell.angle_beta   90.00
_cell.angle_gamma   90.00
#
_symmetry.space_group_name_H-M   'P 1'
#
loop_
_entity.id
_entity.type
_entity.pdbx_description
1 polymer ?
#
loop_
_entity_poly.entity_id
_entity_poly.type
_entity_poly.pdbx_seq_one_letter_code
_entity_poly.pdbx_strand_id
1 'polypeptide(L)'
;EIGSGLVGSEMCIRDSANIEEVDEPSGAYTKAVHINWIDSILTKPIATDLGEENDQTYGTDPVEIVKDWVTIAEDGYLTLRFRTVWGAGSQPHFVNLLLGNNPDNPYEVEFRHNAYGDTYGESGDALVAFKLDGLPDTEGKTVKLTLKWKSFSGDKSAEFDYCTRKSLAPQNSAITSVRSNYKLK
;
A
#
# COMPACT_ATOMS: atom_id res chain seq x y z
N GLU A 1 12.03 -17.63 13.98
CA GLU A 1 12.60 -16.29 14.29
C GLU A 1 12.95 -15.60 12.97
N ILE A 2 12.06 -14.73 12.50
CA ILE A 2 12.35 -13.92 11.31
C ILE A 2 12.92 -12.60 11.83
N GLY A 3 14.24 -12.52 11.90
CA GLY A 3 14.95 -11.30 12.19
C GLY A 3 14.87 -10.33 11.01
N SER A 4 13.94 -9.41 11.01
CA SER A 4 13.95 -8.27 10.13
C SER A 4 15.06 -7.31 10.54
N GLY A 5 16.23 -7.50 9.99
CA GLY A 5 17.36 -6.61 10.17
C GLY A 5 17.59 -5.77 8.93
N LEU A 6 16.89 -4.64 8.82
CA LEU A 6 17.28 -3.54 7.93
C LEU A 6 17.17 -2.23 8.69
N VAL A 7 18.27 -1.86 9.32
CA VAL A 7 18.50 -0.51 9.82
C VAL A 7 19.04 0.30 8.64
N GLY A 8 18.29 1.34 8.21
CA GLY A 8 18.89 2.36 7.37
C GLY A 8 18.18 2.79 6.10
N SER A 9 16.97 2.37 5.84
CA SER A 9 16.02 3.11 5.02
C SER A 9 14.63 2.76 5.51
N GLU A 10 13.78 3.76 5.71
CA GLU A 10 12.38 3.54 5.98
C GLU A 10 11.72 2.99 4.71
N MET A 11 12.05 1.77 4.37
CA MET A 11 11.29 1.01 3.41
C MET A 11 10.01 0.58 4.13
N CYS A 12 8.95 1.37 3.97
CA CYS A 12 7.63 0.99 4.43
C CYS A 12 7.21 -0.24 3.63
N ILE A 13 7.31 -1.40 4.24
CA ILE A 13 6.91 -2.68 3.67
C ILE A 13 5.54 -3.01 4.23
N ARG A 14 4.60 -3.30 3.34
CA ARG A 14 3.34 -3.96 3.67
C ARG A 14 3.46 -5.41 3.22
N ASP A 15 2.97 -6.30 4.06
CA ASP A 15 3.00 -7.74 3.79
C ASP A 15 1.58 -8.30 3.82
N SER A 16 1.36 -9.35 3.04
CA SER A 16 0.20 -10.21 3.15
C SER A 16 0.64 -11.53 3.79
N ALA A 17 -0.01 -11.92 4.85
CA ALA A 17 0.36 -13.13 5.58
C ALA A 17 -0.87 -13.99 5.88
N ASN A 18 -0.68 -15.31 5.85
CA ASN A 18 -1.61 -16.26 6.42
C ASN A 18 -1.09 -16.72 7.78
N ILE A 19 -1.87 -16.47 8.83
CA ILE A 19 -1.50 -16.75 10.21
C ILE A 19 -2.56 -17.60 10.90
N GLU A 20 -2.12 -18.42 11.84
CA GLU A 20 -2.98 -19.16 12.77
C GLU A 20 -2.64 -18.73 14.19
N GLU A 21 -3.67 -18.42 14.99
CA GLU A 21 -3.48 -18.15 16.42
C GLU A 21 -3.18 -19.46 17.13
N VAL A 22 -2.13 -19.47 17.98
CA VAL A 22 -1.73 -20.63 18.75
C VAL A 22 -1.91 -20.37 20.25
N ASP A 23 -2.23 -21.42 21.01
CA ASP A 23 -2.66 -21.33 22.43
C ASP A 23 -1.53 -21.05 23.43
N GLU A 24 -0.28 -20.90 22.99
CA GLU A 24 0.87 -20.73 23.87
C GLU A 24 1.53 -19.35 23.74
N PRO A 25 0.89 -18.25 24.23
CA PRO A 25 1.56 -16.97 24.31
C PRO A 25 2.73 -17.04 25.29
N SER A 26 3.90 -16.57 24.89
CA SER A 26 5.07 -16.57 25.77
C SER A 26 5.50 -15.14 26.14
N GLY A 27 5.87 -14.95 27.41
CA GLY A 27 6.39 -13.70 27.92
C GLY A 27 5.33 -12.62 28.11
N ALA A 28 5.60 -11.40 27.64
CA ALA A 28 4.74 -10.23 27.79
C ALA A 28 3.63 -10.12 26.73
N TYR A 29 3.54 -11.08 25.81
CA TYR A 29 2.57 -11.07 24.72
C TYR A 29 1.30 -11.81 25.11
N THR A 30 0.16 -11.27 24.69
CA THR A 30 -1.16 -11.85 24.97
C THR A 30 -1.62 -12.85 23.91
N LYS A 31 -0.95 -12.85 22.75
CA LYS A 31 -1.25 -13.72 21.61
C LYS A 31 0.04 -14.24 20.99
N ALA A 32 0.01 -15.48 20.56
CA ALA A 32 1.04 -16.07 19.71
C ALA A 32 0.41 -16.52 18.40
N VAL A 33 1.16 -16.45 17.31
CA VAL A 33 0.69 -16.84 15.99
C VAL A 33 1.74 -17.69 15.28
N HIS A 34 1.27 -18.67 14.53
CA HIS A 34 2.08 -19.38 13.55
C HIS A 34 1.87 -18.73 12.19
N ILE A 35 2.96 -18.40 11.50
CA ILE A 35 2.92 -17.81 10.15
C ILE A 35 3.07 -18.96 9.16
N ASN A 36 2.02 -19.23 8.38
CA ASN A 36 2.04 -20.26 7.36
C ASN A 36 2.77 -19.79 6.10
N TRP A 37 2.52 -18.53 5.71
CA TRP A 37 3.25 -17.85 4.63
C TRP A 37 3.14 -16.34 4.79
N ILE A 38 4.08 -15.63 4.18
CA ILE A 38 4.12 -14.17 4.12
C ILE A 38 4.70 -13.73 2.77
N ASP A 39 4.02 -12.82 2.10
CA ASP A 39 4.44 -12.21 0.86
C ASP A 39 4.48 -10.68 0.98
N SER A 40 5.54 -10.08 0.46
CA SER A 40 5.67 -8.61 0.43
C SER A 40 4.77 -8.01 -0.63
N ILE A 41 4.04 -6.96 -0.25
CA ILE A 41 3.24 -6.15 -1.18
C ILE A 41 4.11 -5.01 -1.71
N LEU A 42 4.11 -4.81 -3.05
CA LEU A 42 4.75 -3.65 -3.67
C LEU A 42 4.25 -2.37 -2.97
N THR A 43 5.16 -1.64 -2.33
CA THR A 43 4.81 -0.42 -1.60
C THR A 43 5.51 0.77 -2.23
N LYS A 44 4.74 1.83 -2.51
CA LYS A 44 5.22 3.04 -3.19
C LYS A 44 4.80 4.29 -2.42
N PRO A 45 5.58 5.38 -2.49
CA PRO A 45 5.11 6.71 -2.08
C PRO A 45 4.08 7.25 -3.08
N ILE A 46 3.39 8.33 -2.71
CA ILE A 46 2.64 9.15 -3.65
C ILE A 46 3.64 9.73 -4.66
N ALA A 47 3.31 9.63 -5.95
CA ALA A 47 4.16 10.12 -7.02
C ALA A 47 4.03 11.64 -7.17
N THR A 48 5.08 12.26 -7.72
CA THR A 48 5.08 13.70 -8.01
C THR A 48 4.11 14.00 -9.14
N ASP A 49 3.28 15.02 -8.95
CA ASP A 49 2.42 15.55 -10.01
C ASP A 49 3.28 16.25 -11.08
N LEU A 50 3.16 15.80 -12.31
CA LEU A 50 3.86 16.32 -13.49
C LEU A 50 2.93 17.17 -14.38
N GLY A 51 1.71 17.48 -13.92
CA GLY A 51 0.73 18.24 -14.66
C GLY A 51 0.33 17.57 -15.97
N GLU A 52 0.54 18.25 -17.10
CA GLU A 52 0.16 17.74 -18.43
C GLU A 52 0.92 16.46 -18.83
N GLU A 53 2.06 16.18 -18.22
CA GLU A 53 2.86 14.97 -18.51
C GLU A 53 2.38 13.74 -17.72
N ASN A 54 1.43 13.86 -16.82
CA ASN A 54 0.92 12.75 -16.01
C ASN A 54 0.43 11.59 -16.86
N ASP A 55 -0.35 11.88 -17.91
CA ASP A 55 -0.95 10.85 -18.76
C ASP A 55 0.11 10.05 -19.52
N GLN A 56 1.14 10.73 -20.01
CA GLN A 56 2.24 10.09 -20.72
C GLN A 56 3.13 9.26 -19.79
N THR A 57 3.42 9.79 -18.59
CA THR A 57 4.36 9.18 -17.66
C THR A 57 3.71 8.04 -16.85
N TYR A 58 2.54 8.29 -16.28
CA TYR A 58 1.89 7.35 -15.37
C TYR A 58 0.83 6.49 -16.04
N GLY A 59 0.44 6.84 -17.27
CA GLY A 59 -0.57 6.13 -18.06
C GLY A 59 -1.99 6.44 -17.63
N THR A 60 -2.90 5.97 -18.49
CA THR A 60 -4.36 6.09 -18.30
C THR A 60 -5.05 4.77 -18.61
N ASP A 61 -4.32 3.65 -18.60
CA ASP A 61 -4.90 2.35 -18.89
C ASP A 61 -5.88 1.93 -17.78
N PRO A 62 -7.02 1.34 -18.16
CA PRO A 62 -8.09 1.09 -17.22
C PRO A 62 -7.79 -0.09 -16.27
N VAL A 63 -8.33 0.02 -15.06
CA VAL A 63 -8.36 -1.05 -14.07
C VAL A 63 -9.73 -1.11 -13.38
N GLU A 64 -10.05 -2.22 -12.74
CA GLU A 64 -11.13 -2.30 -11.76
C GLU A 64 -10.54 -2.41 -10.35
N ILE A 65 -10.96 -1.54 -9.45
CA ILE A 65 -10.63 -1.68 -8.03
C ILE A 65 -11.57 -2.74 -7.43
N VAL A 66 -10.97 -3.81 -6.90
CA VAL A 66 -11.71 -4.90 -6.26
C VAL A 66 -12.01 -4.50 -4.82
N LYS A 67 -13.30 -4.34 -4.52
CA LYS A 67 -13.77 -3.97 -3.18
C LYS A 67 -13.90 -5.21 -2.31
N ASP A 68 -12.83 -5.52 -1.60
CA ASP A 68 -12.79 -6.58 -0.59
C ASP A 68 -12.07 -6.08 0.67
N TRP A 69 -11.80 -6.97 1.62
CA TRP A 69 -11.14 -6.63 2.88
C TRP A 69 -9.67 -6.19 2.72
N VAL A 70 -9.04 -6.48 1.57
CA VAL A 70 -7.66 -6.07 1.28
C VAL A 70 -7.59 -4.62 0.80
N THR A 71 -8.65 -4.14 0.13
CA THR A 71 -8.74 -2.77 -0.37
C THR A 71 -9.17 -1.84 0.74
N ILE A 72 -8.20 -1.24 1.42
CA ILE A 72 -8.40 -0.51 2.67
C ILE A 72 -7.42 0.66 2.83
N ALA A 73 -7.87 1.72 3.51
CA ALA A 73 -7.02 2.82 3.96
C ALA A 73 -6.80 2.70 5.47
N GLU A 74 -5.61 2.26 5.89
CA GLU A 74 -5.28 2.06 7.29
C GLU A 74 -3.79 2.27 7.55
N ASP A 75 -3.42 2.57 8.78
CA ASP A 75 -2.03 2.71 9.23
C ASP A 75 -1.15 3.64 8.38
N GLY A 76 -1.74 4.64 7.74
CA GLY A 76 -1.03 5.56 6.84
C GLY A 76 -0.76 5.00 5.45
N TYR A 77 -1.43 3.94 5.06
CA TYR A 77 -1.36 3.34 3.72
C TYR A 77 -2.73 3.21 3.09
N LEU A 78 -2.77 3.30 1.77
CA LEU A 78 -3.87 2.84 0.94
C LEU A 78 -3.42 1.55 0.26
N THR A 79 -3.95 0.42 0.68
CA THR A 79 -3.72 -0.88 0.05
C THR A 79 -4.86 -1.14 -0.94
N LEU A 80 -4.50 -1.47 -2.17
CA LEU A 80 -5.44 -1.71 -3.26
C LEU A 80 -5.24 -3.09 -3.86
N ARG A 81 -6.33 -3.82 -4.02
CA ARG A 81 -6.44 -4.92 -4.95
C ARG A 81 -7.09 -4.41 -6.22
N PHE A 82 -6.41 -4.51 -7.33
CA PHE A 82 -6.93 -4.08 -8.61
C PHE A 82 -6.86 -5.20 -9.64
N ARG A 83 -7.78 -5.15 -10.58
CA ARG A 83 -7.89 -6.10 -11.67
C ARG A 83 -7.67 -5.40 -12.99
N THR A 84 -6.84 -5.98 -13.85
CA THR A 84 -6.63 -5.54 -15.21
C THR A 84 -6.38 -6.74 -16.13
N VAL A 85 -6.06 -6.47 -17.38
CA VAL A 85 -5.71 -7.49 -18.37
C VAL A 85 -4.19 -7.66 -18.38
N TRP A 86 -3.72 -8.89 -18.39
CA TRP A 86 -2.32 -9.27 -18.39
C TRP A 86 -2.05 -10.15 -19.60
N GLY A 87 -1.13 -9.75 -20.44
CA GLY A 87 -0.68 -10.50 -21.60
C GLY A 87 0.74 -11.02 -21.44
N ALA A 88 1.42 -11.21 -22.56
CA ALA A 88 2.82 -11.62 -22.61
C ALA A 88 3.75 -10.41 -22.81
N GLY A 89 3.39 -9.25 -22.33
CA GLY A 89 4.17 -8.03 -22.45
C GLY A 89 5.58 -8.17 -21.87
N SER A 90 6.55 -7.53 -22.49
CA SER A 90 7.95 -7.56 -22.04
C SER A 90 8.24 -6.62 -20.88
N GLN A 91 7.34 -5.69 -20.60
CA GLN A 91 7.47 -4.70 -19.54
C GLN A 91 6.46 -4.97 -18.43
N PRO A 92 6.86 -4.85 -17.15
CA PRO A 92 5.92 -4.89 -16.04
C PRO A 92 4.94 -3.72 -16.14
N HIS A 93 3.70 -3.93 -15.73
CA HIS A 93 2.74 -2.86 -15.56
C HIS A 93 3.21 -1.89 -14.47
N PHE A 94 2.97 -0.60 -14.71
CA PHE A 94 3.42 0.45 -13.81
C PHE A 94 2.21 1.12 -13.16
N VAL A 95 2.21 1.19 -11.84
CA VAL A 95 1.11 1.78 -11.06
C VAL A 95 1.61 2.91 -10.19
N ASN A 96 0.82 3.96 -10.06
CA ASN A 96 1.14 5.12 -9.23
C ASN A 96 -0.11 5.68 -8.57
N LEU A 97 0.09 6.41 -7.49
CA LEU A 97 -0.92 7.22 -6.84
C LEU A 97 -0.48 8.68 -6.91
N LEU A 98 -1.34 9.54 -7.41
CA LEU A 98 -1.14 10.99 -7.44
C LEU A 98 -2.04 11.67 -6.41
N LEU A 99 -1.63 12.84 -5.92
CA LEU A 99 -2.54 13.73 -5.21
C LEU A 99 -3.61 14.24 -6.19
N GLY A 100 -4.84 14.33 -5.72
CA GLY A 100 -5.90 14.97 -6.50
C GLY A 100 -5.71 16.47 -6.59
N ASN A 101 -6.14 17.07 -7.72
CA ASN A 101 -6.10 18.52 -7.95
C ASN A 101 -7.41 19.20 -7.50
N ASN A 102 -8.02 18.72 -6.41
CA ASN A 102 -9.27 19.26 -5.91
C ASN A 102 -9.02 20.16 -4.68
N PRO A 103 -9.10 21.49 -4.84
CA PRO A 103 -8.84 22.39 -3.72
C PRO A 103 -9.86 22.27 -2.57
N ASP A 104 -11.06 21.74 -2.86
CA ASP A 104 -12.13 21.54 -1.87
C ASP A 104 -11.98 20.20 -1.12
N ASN A 105 -11.14 19.28 -1.61
CA ASN A 105 -10.90 18.00 -0.98
C ASN A 105 -9.40 17.64 -0.97
N PRO A 106 -8.66 18.00 0.07
CA PRO A 106 -7.22 17.72 0.16
C PRO A 106 -6.90 16.24 0.38
N TYR A 107 -7.91 15.40 0.61
CA TYR A 107 -7.81 13.95 0.75
C TYR A 107 -8.31 13.22 -0.50
N GLU A 108 -8.15 13.83 -1.68
CA GLU A 108 -8.41 13.18 -2.95
C GLU A 108 -7.10 12.65 -3.54
N VAL A 109 -7.13 11.41 -4.03
CA VAL A 109 -6.01 10.76 -4.70
C VAL A 109 -6.48 10.08 -5.98
N GLU A 110 -5.58 9.95 -6.94
CA GLU A 110 -5.86 9.33 -8.22
C GLU A 110 -4.91 8.16 -8.48
N PHE A 111 -5.49 6.98 -8.71
CA PHE A 111 -4.74 5.80 -9.12
C PHE A 111 -4.51 5.82 -10.64
N ARG A 112 -3.26 5.67 -11.02
CA ARG A 112 -2.79 5.65 -12.41
C ARG A 112 -2.17 4.30 -12.73
N HIS A 113 -2.42 3.83 -13.95
CA HIS A 113 -1.92 2.57 -14.47
C HIS A 113 -1.40 2.74 -15.90
N ASN A 114 -0.22 2.21 -16.16
CA ASN A 114 0.38 2.12 -17.47
C ASN A 114 0.74 0.67 -17.76
N ALA A 115 0.04 0.07 -18.71
CA ALA A 115 0.26 -1.29 -19.16
C ALA A 115 1.35 -1.40 -20.22
N TYR A 116 1.89 -0.26 -20.70
CA TYR A 116 2.86 -0.20 -21.80
C TYR A 116 2.42 -0.96 -23.06
N GLY A 117 1.10 -0.91 -23.35
CA GLY A 117 0.50 -1.59 -24.51
C GLY A 117 0.14 -3.07 -24.26
N ASP A 118 0.41 -3.61 -23.09
CA ASP A 118 0.00 -4.97 -22.71
C ASP A 118 -1.47 -4.98 -22.24
N THR A 119 -2.37 -4.75 -23.19
CA THR A 119 -3.81 -4.57 -22.94
C THR A 119 -4.67 -5.74 -23.42
N TYR A 120 -4.03 -6.84 -23.81
CA TYR A 120 -4.70 -8.05 -24.32
C TYR A 120 -4.18 -9.28 -23.58
N GLY A 121 -5.07 -10.13 -23.12
CA GLY A 121 -4.70 -11.36 -22.44
C GLY A 121 -5.75 -11.79 -21.42
N GLU A 122 -5.29 -12.36 -20.32
CA GLU A 122 -6.16 -12.84 -19.27
C GLU A 122 -6.39 -11.77 -18.21
N SER A 123 -7.60 -11.76 -17.64
CA SER A 123 -7.90 -10.88 -16.51
C SER A 123 -7.29 -11.46 -15.22
N GLY A 124 -6.56 -10.64 -14.50
CA GLY A 124 -5.92 -11.03 -13.25
C GLY A 124 -5.88 -9.88 -12.24
N ASP A 125 -5.66 -10.23 -10.98
CA ASP A 125 -5.59 -9.29 -9.88
C ASP A 125 -4.13 -9.06 -9.45
N ALA A 126 -3.85 -7.83 -9.00
CA ALA A 126 -2.59 -7.49 -8.34
C ALA A 126 -2.82 -6.66 -7.08
N LEU A 127 -1.83 -6.65 -6.20
CA LEU A 127 -1.83 -5.88 -4.96
C LEU A 127 -0.75 -4.80 -5.01
N VAL A 128 -1.09 -3.64 -4.50
CA VAL A 128 -0.16 -2.54 -4.28
C VAL A 128 -0.55 -1.75 -3.03
N ALA A 129 0.41 -1.24 -2.31
CA ALA A 129 0.20 -0.32 -1.20
C ALA A 129 0.86 1.02 -1.50
N PHE A 130 0.19 2.11 -1.15
CA PHE A 130 0.72 3.46 -1.26
C PHE A 130 0.82 4.10 0.11
N LYS A 131 1.99 4.66 0.41
CA LYS A 131 2.20 5.43 1.64
C LYS A 131 1.53 6.79 1.49
N LEU A 132 0.67 7.13 2.45
CA LEU A 132 -0.16 8.35 2.41
C LEU A 132 0.46 9.54 3.16
N ASP A 133 1.78 9.54 3.36
CA ASP A 133 2.51 10.61 4.05
C ASP A 133 2.54 11.95 3.30
N GLY A 134 2.16 11.94 2.01
CA GLY A 134 1.94 13.16 1.23
C GLY A 134 0.61 13.88 1.47
N LEU A 135 -0.33 13.27 2.21
CA LEU A 135 -1.61 13.87 2.56
C LEU A 135 -1.49 14.73 3.83
N PRO A 136 -2.38 15.74 4.01
CA PRO A 136 -2.42 16.51 5.24
C PRO A 136 -2.70 15.63 6.47
N ASP A 137 -2.16 16.03 7.63
CA ASP A 137 -2.48 15.38 8.90
C ASP A 137 -3.96 15.57 9.22
N THR A 138 -4.62 14.48 9.59
CA THR A 138 -6.03 14.49 9.99
C THR A 138 -6.24 14.96 11.44
N GLU A 139 -5.17 15.25 12.18
CA GLU A 139 -5.20 15.62 13.59
C GLU A 139 -5.94 14.61 14.49
N GLY A 140 -5.88 13.34 14.11
CA GLY A 140 -6.56 12.26 14.81
C GLY A 140 -8.06 12.14 14.51
N LYS A 141 -8.57 12.88 13.55
CA LYS A 141 -9.96 12.78 13.09
C LYS A 141 -10.04 11.78 11.93
N THR A 142 -11.17 11.09 11.82
CA THR A 142 -11.47 10.30 10.63
C THR A 142 -12.04 11.20 9.55
N VAL A 143 -11.41 11.20 8.38
CA VAL A 143 -11.84 11.94 7.19
C VAL A 143 -12.18 10.96 6.06
N LYS A 144 -12.80 11.45 5.00
CA LYS A 144 -13.05 10.66 3.79
C LYS A 144 -11.89 10.86 2.82
N LEU A 145 -11.15 9.79 2.56
CA LEU A 145 -10.18 9.68 1.47
C LEU A 145 -10.92 9.29 0.21
N THR A 146 -10.88 10.13 -0.81
CA THR A 146 -11.50 9.87 -2.11
C THR A 146 -10.47 9.35 -3.09
N LEU A 147 -10.62 8.09 -3.51
CA LEU A 147 -9.82 7.48 -4.57
C LEU A 147 -10.54 7.64 -5.91
N LYS A 148 -9.85 8.16 -6.93
CA LYS A 148 -10.30 8.19 -8.32
C LYS A 148 -9.46 7.26 -9.17
N TRP A 149 -10.05 6.66 -10.19
CA TRP A 149 -9.33 5.84 -11.17
C TRP A 149 -10.09 5.74 -12.49
N LYS A 150 -9.38 5.41 -13.55
CA LYS A 150 -9.98 5.04 -14.83
C LYS A 150 -10.34 3.57 -14.85
N SER A 151 -11.61 3.27 -15.04
CA SER A 151 -12.15 1.92 -15.17
C SER A 151 -12.42 1.60 -16.64
N PHE A 152 -12.61 0.31 -16.95
CA PHE A 152 -13.06 -0.12 -18.29
C PHE A 152 -14.42 0.46 -18.70
N SER A 153 -15.22 0.92 -17.75
CA SER A 153 -16.54 1.54 -17.98
C SER A 153 -16.55 3.07 -17.82
N GLY A 154 -15.37 3.70 -17.74
CA GLY A 154 -15.20 5.14 -17.52
C GLY A 154 -14.64 5.46 -16.15
N ASP A 155 -14.59 6.75 -15.82
CA ASP A 155 -14.02 7.21 -14.56
C ASP A 155 -14.88 6.79 -13.38
N LYS A 156 -14.23 6.32 -12.33
CA LYS A 156 -14.86 5.86 -11.08
C LYS A 156 -14.19 6.49 -9.87
N SER A 157 -14.92 6.47 -8.75
CA SER A 157 -14.40 6.87 -7.45
C SER A 157 -14.91 5.97 -6.33
N ALA A 158 -14.17 5.96 -5.23
CA ALA A 158 -14.57 5.31 -3.98
C ALA A 158 -14.06 6.12 -2.79
N GLU A 159 -14.76 6.03 -1.68
CA GLU A 159 -14.38 6.67 -0.43
C GLU A 159 -13.96 5.63 0.60
N PHE A 160 -12.93 6.00 1.38
CA PHE A 160 -12.42 5.24 2.51
C PHE A 160 -12.42 6.11 3.75
N ASP A 161 -12.67 5.52 4.90
CA ASP A 161 -12.39 6.17 6.17
C ASP A 161 -10.89 6.19 6.39
N TYR A 162 -10.33 7.38 6.61
CA TYR A 162 -8.90 7.59 6.76
C TYR A 162 -8.59 8.43 7.99
N CYS A 163 -7.58 8.01 8.73
CA CYS A 163 -6.99 8.76 9.82
C CYS A 163 -5.48 8.62 9.72
N THR A 164 -4.76 9.75 9.78
CA THR A 164 -3.31 9.74 9.77
C THR A 164 -2.79 8.92 10.94
N ARG A 165 -1.86 8.02 10.67
CA ARG A 165 -1.21 7.23 11.71
C ARG A 165 -0.55 8.19 12.70
N LYS A 166 -0.95 8.13 13.96
CA LYS A 166 -0.17 8.76 15.03
C LYS A 166 1.20 8.10 15.03
N SER A 167 2.24 8.88 14.80
CA SER A 167 3.61 8.43 15.04
C SER A 167 3.66 7.89 16.47
N LEU A 168 3.68 6.60 16.62
CA LEU A 168 4.07 6.00 17.89
C LEU A 168 5.51 6.45 18.07
N ALA A 169 5.73 7.35 19.02
CA ALA A 169 7.08 7.64 19.47
C ALA A 169 7.77 6.29 19.68
N PRO A 170 8.99 6.12 19.18
CA PRO A 170 9.68 4.84 19.30
C PRO A 170 9.61 4.43 20.78
N GLN A 171 8.86 3.40 21.08
CA GLN A 171 8.90 2.78 22.40
C GLN A 171 10.27 2.15 22.51
N ASN A 172 11.19 2.99 22.95
CA ASN A 172 12.57 2.62 23.15
C ASN A 172 12.68 1.52 24.19
N SER A 173 13.56 0.63 23.90
CA SER A 173 14.55 0.05 24.78
C SER A 173 14.51 -1.45 25.04
N ALA A 174 13.41 -2.15 24.91
CA ALA A 174 13.43 -3.60 25.19
C ALA A 174 14.02 -4.45 24.04
N ILE A 175 13.95 -3.96 22.81
CA ILE A 175 14.38 -4.72 21.61
C ILE A 175 15.87 -4.52 21.30
N THR A 176 16.45 -3.38 21.68
CA THR A 176 17.87 -3.06 21.40
C THR A 176 18.83 -3.87 22.24
N SER A 177 18.46 -4.31 23.42
CA SER A 177 19.34 -5.10 24.30
C SER A 177 19.48 -6.57 23.90
N VAL A 178 18.51 -7.12 23.16
CA VAL A 178 18.53 -8.53 22.71
C VAL A 178 19.38 -8.71 21.44
N ARG A 179 19.62 -7.65 20.69
CA ARG A 179 20.38 -7.71 19.41
C ARG A 179 21.90 -7.76 19.55
N SER A 180 22.44 -7.47 20.73
CA SER A 180 23.90 -7.41 20.90
C SER A 180 24.61 -8.77 21.01
N ASN A 181 23.89 -9.87 21.12
CA ASN A 181 24.46 -11.20 21.40
C ASN A 181 24.52 -12.17 20.20
N TYR A 182 24.06 -11.75 19.02
CA TYR A 182 24.14 -12.61 17.84
C TYR A 182 25.31 -12.18 16.92
N LYS A 183 26.43 -12.87 17.04
CA LYS A 183 27.50 -12.81 16.05
C LYS A 183 27.14 -13.71 14.88
N LEU A 184 26.80 -13.12 13.75
CA LEU A 184 26.79 -13.82 12.47
C LEU A 184 28.23 -14.13 12.06
N LYS A 185 28.51 -15.40 11.78
CA LYS A 185 29.73 -15.84 11.11
C LYS A 185 29.50 -15.89 9.61
#